data_d0e3e30e34b7f8e9280f6aabe5a2ee1c
#
_entry.id   d0e3e30e34b7f8e9280f6aabe5a2ee1c
#
_cell.length_a   1.000
_cell.length_b   1.000
_cell.length_c   1.000
_cell.angle_alpha   90.00
_cell.angle_beta   90.00
_cell.angle_gamma   90.00
#
_symmetry.space_group_name_H-M   'P 1'
#
loop_
_entity.id
_entity.type
_entity.pdbx_description
1 polymer ?
#
loop_
_entity_poly.entity_id
_entity_poly.type
_entity_poly.pdbx_seq_one_letter_code
_entity_poly.pdbx_strand_id
1 'polypeptide(L)'
;MLKIQSKKSGAELTSIQHDGKEILFQGAQVLDSNGNIYWKRQAPILFPIVGQLKNSTTQIENRTYEMSQHGFARDMDFEEISKTETKHHYMLKYNEETLKKYPYKFELHVIYEIIED
;
A
#
# COMPACT_ATOMS: atom_id res chain seq x y z
N MET A 1 7.94 -24.10 -2.34
CA MET A 1 6.54 -23.64 -2.43
C MET A 1 6.45 -22.18 -1.94
N LEU A 2 5.87 -21.31 -2.75
CA LEU A 2 5.64 -19.93 -2.37
C LEU A 2 4.31 -19.75 -1.66
N LYS A 3 4.30 -18.90 -0.64
CA LYS A 3 3.07 -18.49 0.07
C LYS A 3 3.10 -16.97 0.22
N ILE A 4 1.94 -16.34 0.04
CA ILE A 4 1.79 -14.91 0.20
C ILE A 4 0.72 -14.58 1.22
N GLN A 5 0.89 -13.45 1.92
CA GLN A 5 -0.13 -12.88 2.78
C GLN A 5 -0.24 -11.40 2.48
N SER A 6 -1.45 -10.87 2.59
CA SER A 6 -1.74 -9.47 2.36
C SER A 6 -2.90 -9.04 3.25
N LYS A 7 -3.14 -7.74 3.33
CA LYS A 7 -4.23 -7.19 4.14
C LYS A 7 -5.00 -6.13 3.37
N LYS A 8 -6.26 -5.87 3.76
CA LYS A 8 -7.10 -4.84 3.13
C LYS A 8 -6.57 -3.43 3.37
N SER A 9 -6.00 -3.19 4.54
CA SER A 9 -5.41 -1.90 4.86
C SER A 9 -4.22 -1.65 3.93
N GLY A 10 -4.38 -0.67 3.03
CA GLY A 10 -3.37 -0.33 2.05
C GLY A 10 -3.15 -1.37 0.97
N ALA A 11 -3.93 -2.45 0.92
CA ALA A 11 -3.71 -3.61 0.05
C ALA A 11 -2.26 -4.11 0.15
N GLU A 12 -1.68 -3.99 1.33
CA GLU A 12 -0.26 -4.25 1.53
C GLU A 12 0.06 -5.73 1.54
N LEU A 13 1.09 -6.11 0.78
CA LEU A 13 1.68 -7.46 0.85
C LEU A 13 2.47 -7.53 2.15
N THR A 14 2.12 -8.47 3.01
CA THR A 14 2.71 -8.54 4.35
C THR A 14 3.70 -9.69 4.52
N SER A 15 3.64 -10.69 3.67
CA SER A 15 4.54 -11.85 3.76
C SER A 15 4.69 -12.53 2.42
N ILE A 16 5.92 -12.90 2.10
CA ILE A 16 6.26 -13.81 1.02
C ILE A 16 7.17 -14.86 1.64
N GLN A 17 6.73 -16.11 1.62
CA GLN A 17 7.55 -17.22 2.12
C GLN A 17 7.90 -18.19 1.00
N HIS A 18 9.15 -18.57 0.96
CA HIS A 18 9.66 -19.59 0.06
C HIS A 18 10.20 -20.74 0.90
N ASP A 19 9.54 -21.89 0.82
CA ASP A 19 9.92 -23.09 1.60
C ASP A 19 10.06 -22.79 3.09
N GLY A 20 9.13 -22.00 3.63
CA GLY A 20 9.10 -21.65 5.04
C GLY A 20 9.99 -20.49 5.44
N LYS A 21 10.75 -19.91 4.51
CA LYS A 21 11.62 -18.79 4.79
C LYS A 21 10.97 -17.47 4.35
N GLU A 22 10.88 -16.51 5.28
CA GLU A 22 10.31 -15.19 4.99
C GLU A 22 11.27 -14.36 4.13
N ILE A 23 10.75 -13.80 3.04
CA ILE A 23 11.53 -12.97 2.11
C ILE A 23 11.33 -11.49 2.37
N LEU A 24 10.13 -11.07 2.80
CA LEU A 24 9.87 -9.65 3.10
C LEU A 24 10.39 -9.29 4.48
N PHE A 25 11.01 -8.10 4.58
CA PHE A 25 11.50 -7.60 5.87
C PHE A 25 10.33 -7.38 6.83
N GLN A 26 10.43 -7.99 8.02
CA GLN A 26 9.42 -7.92 9.07
C GLN A 26 9.86 -6.94 10.17
N GLY A 27 9.99 -5.67 9.81
CA GLY A 27 10.48 -4.63 10.71
C GLY A 27 9.61 -4.41 11.94
N ALA A 28 8.32 -4.80 11.89
CA ALA A 28 7.44 -4.73 13.06
C ALA A 28 7.85 -5.70 14.17
N GLN A 29 8.65 -6.71 13.84
CA GLN A 29 9.17 -7.69 14.81
C GLN A 29 10.58 -7.35 15.28
N VAL A 30 11.13 -6.23 14.80
CA VAL A 30 12.48 -5.78 15.13
C VAL A 30 12.38 -4.43 15.84
N LEU A 31 13.03 -4.32 16.99
CA LEU A 31 13.08 -3.08 17.75
C LEU A 31 14.38 -2.32 17.45
N ASP A 32 14.30 -0.98 17.42
CA ASP A 32 15.48 -0.15 17.31
C ASP A 32 16.18 -0.02 18.67
N SER A 33 17.26 0.75 18.74
CA SER A 33 18.04 0.94 19.96
C SER A 33 17.25 1.59 21.09
N ASN A 34 16.13 2.25 20.79
CA ASN A 34 15.25 2.89 21.76
C ASN A 34 14.04 2.02 22.17
N GLY A 35 13.96 0.80 21.64
CA GLY A 35 12.87 -0.12 21.95
C GLY A 35 11.61 0.10 21.11
N ASN A 36 11.68 0.91 20.05
CA ASN A 36 10.56 1.17 19.16
C ASN A 36 10.57 0.21 17.98
N ILE A 37 9.37 -0.02 17.39
CA ILE A 37 9.25 -0.82 16.17
C ILE A 37 10.08 -0.17 15.06
N TYR A 38 10.98 -0.96 14.46
CA TYR A 38 11.90 -0.47 13.45
C TYR A 38 11.20 -0.03 12.17
N TRP A 39 10.23 -0.81 11.69
CA TRP A 39 9.52 -0.52 10.45
C TRP A 39 8.15 -1.17 10.47
N LYS A 40 7.09 -0.37 10.42
CA LYS A 40 5.71 -0.88 10.55
C LYS A 40 5.16 -1.51 9.28
N ARG A 41 5.72 -1.18 8.13
CA ARG A 41 5.21 -1.63 6.83
C ARG A 41 6.16 -2.66 6.22
N GLN A 42 5.66 -3.47 5.30
CA GLN A 42 6.45 -4.43 4.53
C GLN A 42 6.60 -4.00 3.08
N ALA A 43 5.47 -3.76 2.39
CA ALA A 43 5.46 -3.40 0.97
C ALA A 43 4.31 -2.42 0.69
N PRO A 44 4.37 -1.19 1.21
CA PRO A 44 3.28 -0.23 1.05
C PRO A 44 3.07 0.16 -0.41
N ILE A 45 1.80 0.39 -0.78
CA ILE A 45 1.43 0.87 -2.11
C ILE A 45 1.52 2.40 -2.12
N LEU A 46 2.33 2.94 -3.02
CA LEU A 46 2.57 4.37 -3.14
C LEU A 46 1.69 4.93 -4.26
N PHE A 47 0.62 5.63 -3.91
CA PHE A 47 -0.34 6.19 -4.86
C PHE A 47 -1.10 7.34 -4.21
N PRO A 48 -1.41 8.44 -4.93
CA PRO A 48 -1.09 8.69 -6.35
C PRO A 48 0.30 9.23 -6.61
N ILE A 49 1.12 9.43 -5.58
CA ILE A 49 2.48 9.93 -5.76
C ILE A 49 3.50 9.03 -5.06
N VAL A 50 4.75 9.17 -5.46
CA VAL A 50 5.91 8.56 -4.82
C VAL A 50 6.79 9.71 -4.32
N GLY A 51 7.21 9.65 -3.05
CA GLY A 51 8.02 10.71 -2.45
C GLY A 51 7.18 11.79 -1.79
N GLN A 52 7.78 12.95 -1.57
CA GLN A 52 7.14 14.06 -0.88
C GLN A 52 7.14 15.31 -1.77
N LEU A 53 5.98 15.96 -1.86
CA LEU A 53 5.86 17.23 -2.56
C LEU A 53 6.42 18.36 -1.72
N LYS A 54 6.92 19.41 -2.38
CA LYS A 54 7.38 20.62 -1.70
C LYS A 54 6.20 21.21 -0.92
N ASN A 55 6.41 21.45 0.38
CA ASN A 55 5.37 21.94 1.31
C ASN A 55 4.13 21.05 1.34
N SER A 56 4.26 19.77 0.93
CA SER A 56 3.17 18.80 0.87
C SER A 56 1.98 19.24 0.04
N THR A 57 2.21 20.10 -0.96
CA THR A 57 1.14 20.65 -1.81
C THR A 57 1.50 20.57 -3.28
N THR A 58 0.47 20.59 -4.12
CA THR A 58 0.62 20.70 -5.58
C THR A 58 -0.54 21.51 -6.15
N GLN A 59 -0.36 22.04 -7.35
CA GLN A 59 -1.43 22.73 -8.05
C GLN A 59 -1.91 21.89 -9.24
N ILE A 60 -3.22 21.70 -9.32
CA ILE A 60 -3.87 20.99 -10.42
C ILE A 60 -5.02 21.88 -10.88
N GLU A 61 -5.01 22.29 -12.16
CA GLU A 61 -6.04 23.14 -12.75
C GLU A 61 -6.35 24.38 -11.89
N ASN A 62 -5.30 25.09 -11.47
CA ASN A 62 -5.36 26.33 -10.68
C ASN A 62 -5.90 26.18 -9.26
N ARG A 63 -5.98 24.95 -8.76
CA ARG A 63 -6.33 24.68 -7.36
C ARG A 63 -5.17 24.04 -6.63
N THR A 64 -5.02 24.36 -5.35
CA THR A 64 -3.99 23.77 -4.51
C THR A 64 -4.55 22.57 -3.77
N TYR A 65 -3.82 21.46 -3.84
CA TYR A 65 -4.17 20.22 -3.15
C TYR A 65 -3.06 19.83 -2.20
N GLU A 66 -3.44 19.29 -1.05
CA GLU A 66 -2.50 18.74 -0.08
C GLU A 66 -2.38 17.25 -0.27
N MET A 67 -1.14 16.75 -0.18
CA MET A 67 -0.86 15.32 -0.33
C MET A 67 0.30 14.95 0.59
N SER A 68 0.07 13.98 1.45
CA SER A 68 1.11 13.48 2.33
C SER A 68 2.16 12.68 1.57
N GLN A 69 3.31 12.44 2.20
CA GLN A 69 4.38 11.65 1.61
C GLN A 69 3.85 10.30 1.11
N HIS A 70 4.19 9.94 -0.13
CA HIS A 70 3.78 8.71 -0.81
C HIS A 70 2.28 8.57 -1.05
N GLY A 71 1.50 9.65 -0.90
CA GLY A 71 0.07 9.65 -1.16
C GLY A 71 -0.76 8.99 -0.06
N PHE A 72 -1.99 8.60 -0.40
CA PHE A 72 -2.98 8.17 0.59
C PHE A 72 -3.33 6.68 0.53
N ALA A 73 -3.03 5.98 -0.56
CA ALA A 73 -3.51 4.60 -0.73
C ALA A 73 -3.07 3.66 0.40
N ARG A 74 -1.84 3.81 0.87
CA ARG A 74 -1.28 2.95 1.93
C ARG A 74 -2.02 3.08 3.26
N ASP A 75 -2.75 4.17 3.45
CA ASP A 75 -3.48 4.45 4.70
C ASP A 75 -4.98 4.20 4.56
N MET A 76 -5.45 3.69 3.43
CA MET A 76 -6.87 3.43 3.18
C MET A 76 -7.16 1.94 3.08
N ASP A 77 -8.38 1.57 3.46
CA ASP A 77 -8.83 0.19 3.31
C ASP A 77 -9.30 -0.05 1.88
N PHE A 78 -8.78 -1.11 1.28
CA PHE A 78 -9.19 -1.56 -0.05
C PHE A 78 -10.33 -2.56 0.05
N GLU A 79 -11.11 -2.66 -1.01
CA GLU A 79 -12.08 -3.73 -1.16
C GLU A 79 -11.37 -5.00 -1.62
N GLU A 80 -11.62 -6.11 -0.96
CA GLU A 80 -11.10 -7.40 -1.39
C GLU A 80 -12.00 -7.96 -2.49
N ILE A 81 -11.51 -7.97 -3.72
CA ILE A 81 -12.27 -8.47 -4.86
C ILE A 81 -12.27 -10.00 -4.88
N SER A 82 -11.08 -10.58 -4.68
CA SER A 82 -10.95 -12.04 -4.57
C SER A 82 -9.68 -12.39 -3.82
N LYS A 83 -9.67 -13.56 -3.20
CA LYS A 83 -8.50 -14.02 -2.46
C LYS A 83 -8.47 -15.55 -2.47
N THR A 84 -7.41 -16.08 -3.06
CA THR A 84 -7.11 -17.52 -3.05
C THR A 84 -5.71 -17.71 -2.50
N GLU A 85 -5.25 -18.93 -2.37
CA GLU A 85 -3.88 -19.19 -1.91
C GLU A 85 -2.82 -18.63 -2.87
N THR A 86 -3.15 -18.48 -4.16
CA THR A 86 -2.20 -18.06 -5.18
C THR A 86 -2.46 -16.67 -5.76
N LYS A 87 -3.59 -16.05 -5.44
CA LYS A 87 -3.92 -14.75 -6.01
C LYS A 87 -4.76 -13.91 -5.04
N HIS A 88 -4.29 -12.70 -4.77
CA HIS A 88 -5.02 -11.71 -3.97
C HIS A 88 -5.29 -10.50 -4.84
N HIS A 89 -6.55 -10.06 -4.91
CA HIS A 89 -6.97 -8.91 -5.73
C HIS A 89 -7.73 -7.92 -4.87
N TYR A 90 -7.23 -6.70 -4.81
CA TYR A 90 -7.81 -5.59 -4.06
C TYR A 90 -8.11 -4.42 -4.99
N MET A 91 -9.09 -3.60 -4.62
CA MET A 91 -9.45 -2.39 -5.37
C MET A 91 -9.71 -1.23 -4.43
N LEU A 92 -9.17 -0.07 -4.78
CA LEU A 92 -9.48 1.20 -4.14
C LEU A 92 -10.14 2.10 -5.18
N LYS A 93 -11.35 2.53 -4.91
CA LYS A 93 -12.08 3.44 -5.78
C LYS A 93 -12.09 4.83 -5.17
N TYR A 94 -12.06 5.87 -6.01
CA TYR A 94 -12.18 7.24 -5.56
C TYR A 94 -13.44 7.42 -4.69
N ASN A 95 -13.38 8.39 -3.77
CA ASN A 95 -14.51 8.80 -2.96
C ASN A 95 -14.39 10.29 -2.68
N GLU A 96 -15.28 10.85 -1.87
CA GLU A 96 -15.25 12.28 -1.56
C GLU A 96 -13.94 12.71 -0.89
N GLU A 97 -13.38 11.89 -0.04
CA GLU A 97 -12.12 12.18 0.63
C GLU A 97 -10.95 12.20 -0.34
N THR A 98 -10.87 11.21 -1.25
CA THR A 98 -9.78 11.18 -2.23
C THR A 98 -9.88 12.33 -3.23
N LEU A 99 -11.12 12.72 -3.61
CA LEU A 99 -11.32 13.84 -4.55
C LEU A 99 -10.84 15.17 -3.99
N LYS A 100 -10.81 15.34 -2.67
CA LYS A 100 -10.26 16.55 -2.03
C LYS A 100 -8.75 16.64 -2.15
N LYS A 101 -8.08 15.50 -2.28
CA LYS A 101 -6.61 15.41 -2.36
C LYS A 101 -6.12 15.18 -3.78
N TYR A 102 -6.93 14.51 -4.58
CA TYR A 102 -6.59 14.08 -5.94
C TYR A 102 -7.88 14.15 -6.76
N PRO A 103 -8.05 15.18 -7.61
CA PRO A 103 -9.35 15.52 -8.18
C PRO A 103 -9.74 14.68 -9.39
N TYR A 104 -9.37 13.42 -9.41
CA TYR A 104 -9.68 12.52 -10.51
C TYR A 104 -10.42 11.29 -10.00
N LYS A 105 -11.38 10.83 -10.81
CA LYS A 105 -12.05 9.57 -10.58
C LYS A 105 -11.11 8.46 -10.98
N PHE A 106 -10.81 7.56 -10.05
CA PHE A 106 -9.89 6.46 -10.32
C PHE A 106 -10.42 5.15 -9.75
N GLU A 107 -9.85 4.08 -10.24
CA GLU A 107 -10.05 2.74 -9.73
C GLU A 107 -8.68 2.08 -9.73
N LEU A 108 -8.10 1.90 -8.55
CA LEU A 108 -6.76 1.32 -8.41
C LEU A 108 -6.90 -0.15 -8.04
N HIS A 109 -6.38 -1.02 -8.89
CA HIS A 109 -6.35 -2.45 -8.65
C HIS A 109 -4.96 -2.87 -8.25
N VAL A 110 -4.87 -3.66 -7.17
CA VAL A 110 -3.63 -4.26 -6.72
C VAL A 110 -3.82 -5.76 -6.73
N ILE A 111 -2.98 -6.45 -7.51
CA ILE A 111 -3.08 -7.89 -7.69
C ILE A 111 -1.73 -8.52 -7.36
N TYR A 112 -1.74 -9.47 -6.43
CA TYR A 112 -0.59 -10.30 -6.12
C TYR A 112 -0.88 -11.71 -6.60
N GLU A 113 -0.01 -12.27 -7.41
CA GLU A 113 -0.25 -13.59 -7.99
C GLU A 113 1.03 -14.43 -8.00
N ILE A 114 0.92 -15.66 -7.55
CA ILE A 114 1.99 -16.64 -7.69
C ILE A 114 1.80 -17.33 -9.04
N ILE A 115 2.76 -17.12 -9.96
CA ILE A 115 2.67 -17.68 -11.32
C ILE A 115 3.38 -19.03 -11.40
N GLU A 116 4.57 -19.11 -10.84
CA GLU A 116 5.35 -20.35 -10.76
C GLU A 116 5.91 -20.49 -9.36
N ASP A 117 5.98 -21.73 -8.92
CA ASP A 117 6.43 -22.02 -7.56
C ASP A 117 7.82 -22.69 -7.56
#